data_41453f97c095c9b3c0baad818c5ed687
#
_entry.id   41453f97c095c9b3c0baad818c5ed687
#
_cell.length_a   1.000
_cell.length_b   1.000
_cell.length_c   1.000
_cell.angle_alpha   90.00
_cell.angle_beta   90.00
_cell.angle_gamma   90.00
#
_symmetry.space_group_name_H-M   'P 1'
#
loop_
_entity.id
_entity.type
_entity.pdbx_description
1 polymer ?
#
loop_
_entity_poly.entity_id
_entity_poly.type
_entity_poly.pdbx_seq_one_letter_code
_entity_poly.pdbx_strand_id
1 'polypeptide(L)'
;MIILDSARKHGISDDDMIDVIDDPYIIKEMRDDPVKMMFLGFDSKARAIEVITDTGANGQVYVIHADLITKQNEKLLEEVLL
;
A
#
# COMPACT_ATOMS: atom_id res chain seq x y z
N MET A 1 4.67 -12.64 -4.01
CA MET A 1 3.86 -11.40 -4.24
C MET A 1 4.15 -10.89 -5.64
N ILE A 2 3.11 -10.55 -6.35
CA ILE A 2 3.19 -10.09 -7.75
C ILE A 2 2.73 -8.64 -7.81
N ILE A 3 3.54 -7.76 -8.42
CA ILE A 3 3.16 -6.37 -8.61
C ILE A 3 2.53 -6.24 -9.99
N LEU A 4 1.26 -5.81 -10.04
CA LEU A 4 0.55 -5.63 -11.30
C LEU A 4 0.88 -4.27 -11.93
N ASP A 5 0.71 -4.18 -13.25
CA ASP A 5 0.97 -2.92 -13.97
C ASP A 5 0.08 -1.78 -13.47
N SER A 6 -1.14 -2.08 -13.01
CA SER A 6 -2.03 -1.08 -12.42
C SER A 6 -1.41 -0.38 -11.21
N ALA A 7 -0.56 -1.08 -10.44
CA ALA A 7 0.13 -0.50 -9.29
C ALA A 7 1.26 0.45 -9.72
N ARG A 8 1.81 0.27 -10.93
CA ARG A 8 2.96 1.04 -11.41
C ARG A 8 2.61 2.35 -12.09
N LYS A 9 1.33 2.57 -12.41
CA LYS A 9 0.92 3.70 -13.27
C LYS A 9 1.10 5.08 -12.62
N HIS A 10 1.27 5.17 -11.31
CA HIS A 10 1.44 6.43 -10.59
C HIS A 10 2.90 6.74 -10.25
N GLY A 11 3.85 5.98 -10.80
CA GLY A 11 5.27 6.26 -10.67
C GLY A 11 5.92 5.89 -9.34
N ILE A 12 5.26 5.11 -8.50
CA ILE A 12 5.88 4.55 -7.29
C ILE A 12 6.71 3.34 -7.72
N SER A 13 7.98 3.28 -7.29
CA SER A 13 8.85 2.16 -7.65
C SER A 13 8.44 0.86 -6.95
N ASP A 14 8.78 -0.27 -7.58
CA ASP A 14 8.53 -1.59 -6.98
C ASP A 14 9.22 -1.71 -5.62
N ASP A 15 10.45 -1.22 -5.48
CA ASP A 15 11.19 -1.28 -4.23
C ASP A 15 10.50 -0.48 -3.12
N ASP A 16 9.97 0.70 -3.44
CA ASP A 16 9.23 1.51 -2.48
C ASP A 16 7.93 0.84 -2.05
N MET A 17 7.22 0.18 -2.99
CA MET A 17 6.01 -0.59 -2.64
C MET A 17 6.34 -1.72 -1.66
N ILE A 18 7.40 -2.48 -1.95
CA ILE A 18 7.82 -3.60 -1.10
C ILE A 18 8.24 -3.11 0.28
N ASP A 19 9.01 -2.03 0.35
CA ASP A 19 9.46 -1.46 1.62
C ASP A 19 8.29 -1.03 2.50
N VAL A 20 7.26 -0.40 1.92
CA VAL A 20 6.08 0.02 2.67
C VAL A 20 5.26 -1.18 3.14
N ILE A 21 5.15 -2.22 2.33
CA ILE A 21 4.45 -3.45 2.73
C ILE A 21 5.20 -4.16 3.87
N ASP A 22 6.52 -4.19 3.81
CA ASP A 22 7.34 -4.88 4.81
C ASP A 22 7.43 -4.12 6.14
N ASP A 23 7.37 -2.79 6.10
CA ASP A 23 7.52 -1.96 7.31
C ASP A 23 6.57 -0.75 7.25
N PRO A 24 5.27 -0.97 7.30
CA PRO A 24 4.28 0.11 7.23
C PRO A 24 4.13 0.85 8.55
N TYR A 25 3.72 2.13 8.48
CA TYR A 25 3.25 2.86 9.65
C TYR A 25 1.83 2.45 10.04
N ILE A 26 0.99 2.16 9.03
CA ILE A 26 -0.40 1.74 9.25
C ILE A 26 -0.72 0.60 8.29
N ILE A 27 -1.42 -0.41 8.82
CA ILE A 27 -2.05 -1.46 8.04
C ILE A 27 -3.55 -1.37 8.27
N LYS A 28 -4.33 -1.34 7.20
CA LYS A 28 -5.79 -1.33 7.27
C LYS A 28 -6.34 -2.49 6.45
N GLU A 29 -7.12 -3.35 7.10
CA GLU A 29 -7.86 -4.39 6.39
C GLU A 29 -9.04 -3.77 5.67
N MET A 30 -9.12 -3.98 4.34
CA MET A 30 -10.19 -3.47 3.51
C MET A 30 -11.27 -4.52 3.25
N ARG A 31 -10.89 -5.79 3.31
CA ARG A 31 -11.78 -6.94 3.11
C ARG A 31 -11.09 -8.17 3.71
N ASP A 32 -11.83 -9.07 4.37
CA ASP A 32 -11.24 -10.22 5.05
C ASP A 32 -11.32 -11.55 4.26
N ASP A 33 -12.20 -11.64 3.26
CA ASP A 33 -12.35 -12.89 2.50
C ASP A 33 -12.75 -12.59 1.04
N PRO A 34 -11.82 -12.72 0.08
CA PRO A 34 -10.38 -12.85 0.26
C PRO A 34 -9.75 -11.57 0.82
N VAL A 35 -8.60 -11.71 1.46
CA VAL A 35 -7.94 -10.59 2.15
C VAL A 35 -7.53 -9.49 1.18
N LYS A 36 -7.90 -8.25 1.52
CA LYS A 36 -7.45 -7.05 0.83
C LYS A 36 -6.95 -6.05 1.86
N MET A 37 -5.71 -5.59 1.70
CA MET A 37 -5.03 -4.78 2.70
C MET A 37 -4.54 -3.47 2.10
N MET A 38 -4.55 -2.42 2.92
CA MET A 38 -3.92 -1.15 2.58
C MET A 38 -2.76 -0.89 3.54
N PHE A 39 -1.63 -0.49 2.99
CA PHE A 39 -0.43 -0.16 3.73
C PHE A 39 -0.10 1.31 3.51
N LEU A 40 0.13 2.04 4.60
CA LEU A 40 0.54 3.44 4.53
C LEU A 40 1.95 3.58 5.07
N GLY A 41 2.78 4.34 4.40
CA GLY A 41 4.16 4.58 4.79
C GLY A 41 4.80 5.64 3.91
N PHE A 42 6.13 5.66 3.90
CA PHE A 42 6.89 6.65 3.14
C PHE A 42 7.78 5.96 2.11
N ASP A 43 7.87 6.56 0.93
CA ASP A 43 8.78 6.09 -0.10
C ASP A 43 10.22 6.58 0.17
N SER A 44 11.16 6.20 -0.69
CA SER A 44 12.57 6.57 -0.56
C SER A 44 12.83 8.08 -0.68
N LYS A 45 11.85 8.84 -1.17
CA LYS A 45 11.90 10.30 -1.27
C LYS A 45 11.17 10.99 -0.11
N ALA A 46 10.85 10.24 0.94
CA ALA A 46 10.11 10.72 2.11
C ALA A 46 8.69 11.24 1.80
N ARG A 47 8.10 10.77 0.71
CA ARG A 47 6.71 11.10 0.38
C ARG A 47 5.79 10.04 0.97
N ALA A 48 4.68 10.46 1.59
CA ALA A 48 3.67 9.54 2.08
C ALA A 48 2.97 8.84 0.90
N ILE A 49 2.91 7.52 0.95
CA ILE A 49 2.28 6.72 -0.10
C ILE A 49 1.30 5.70 0.49
N GLU A 50 0.37 5.27 -0.33
CA GLU A 50 -0.56 4.19 -0.03
C GLU A 50 -0.35 3.05 -1.01
N VAL A 51 -0.33 1.82 -0.49
CA VAL A 51 -0.16 0.61 -1.29
C VAL A 51 -1.26 -0.36 -0.93
N ILE A 52 -1.94 -0.92 -1.94
CA ILE A 52 -3.04 -1.86 -1.72
C ILE A 52 -2.66 -3.21 -2.31
N THR A 53 -2.86 -4.26 -1.51
CA THR A 53 -2.71 -5.64 -1.94
C THR A 53 -4.06 -6.34 -1.96
N ASP A 54 -4.21 -7.30 -2.86
CA ASP A 54 -5.37 -8.17 -2.93
C ASP A 54 -4.89 -9.62 -3.02
N THR A 55 -5.66 -10.54 -2.46
CA THR A 55 -5.32 -11.95 -2.45
C THR A 55 -6.23 -12.69 -3.42
N GLY A 56 -5.64 -13.42 -4.34
CA GLY A 56 -6.38 -14.25 -5.29
C GLY A 56 -6.90 -15.53 -4.65
N ALA A 57 -7.81 -16.21 -5.35
CA ALA A 57 -8.39 -17.47 -4.89
C ALA A 57 -7.34 -18.57 -4.68
N ASN A 58 -6.20 -18.47 -5.34
CA ASN A 58 -5.06 -19.39 -5.20
C ASN A 58 -4.14 -19.04 -4.02
N GLY A 59 -4.48 -18.03 -3.22
CA GLY A 59 -3.64 -17.55 -2.13
C GLY A 59 -2.51 -16.60 -2.55
N GLN A 60 -2.36 -16.32 -3.85
CA GLN A 60 -1.35 -15.40 -4.35
C GLN A 60 -1.71 -13.96 -4.00
N VAL A 61 -0.74 -13.22 -3.44
CA VAL A 61 -0.90 -11.80 -3.13
C VAL A 61 -0.46 -10.95 -4.31
N TYR A 62 -1.32 -10.01 -4.70
CA TYR A 62 -1.07 -9.07 -5.79
C TYR A 62 -1.04 -7.65 -5.25
N VAL A 63 -0.03 -6.86 -5.64
CA VAL A 63 -0.06 -5.41 -5.43
C VAL A 63 -0.86 -4.81 -6.58
N ILE A 64 -2.01 -4.22 -6.26
CA ILE A 64 -2.96 -3.74 -7.27
C ILE A 64 -2.98 -2.22 -7.41
N HIS A 65 -2.45 -1.49 -6.42
CA HIS A 65 -2.48 -0.03 -6.39
C HIS A 65 -1.33 0.50 -5.55
N ALA A 66 -0.69 1.56 -6.03
CA ALA A 66 0.25 2.36 -5.26
C ALA A 66 0.22 3.79 -5.79
N ASP A 67 0.11 4.76 -4.89
CA ASP A 67 0.03 6.17 -5.24
C ASP A 67 0.47 7.04 -4.06
N LEU A 68 0.64 8.31 -4.31
CA LEU A 68 0.74 9.29 -3.24
C LEU A 68 -0.53 9.21 -2.38
N ILE A 69 -0.36 9.42 -1.09
CA ILE A 69 -1.44 9.25 -0.12
C ILE A 69 -2.61 10.19 -0.42
N THR A 70 -3.84 9.69 -0.29
CA THR A 70 -5.05 10.49 -0.36
C THR A 70 -5.21 11.34 0.91
N LYS A 71 -6.00 12.41 0.84
CA LYS A 71 -6.25 13.28 2.00
C LYS A 71 -6.86 12.52 3.17
N GLN A 72 -7.75 11.59 2.90
CA GLN A 72 -8.38 10.77 3.94
C GLN A 72 -7.34 9.92 4.67
N ASN A 73 -6.46 9.28 3.92
CA ASN A 73 -5.40 8.45 4.49
C ASN A 73 -4.30 9.28 5.14
N GLU A 74 -4.04 10.48 4.62
CA GLU A 74 -3.11 11.42 5.24
C GLU A 74 -3.54 11.78 6.66
N LYS A 75 -4.83 12.04 6.87
CA LYS A 75 -5.37 12.28 8.23
C LYS A 75 -5.14 11.10 9.15
N LEU A 76 -5.36 9.89 8.65
CA LEU A 76 -5.14 8.68 9.41
C LEU A 76 -3.66 8.54 9.80
N LEU A 77 -2.76 8.82 8.88
CA LEU A 77 -1.32 8.78 9.14
C LEU A 77 -0.90 9.85 10.16
N GLU A 78 -1.43 11.06 10.07
CA GLU A 78 -1.18 12.14 11.03
C GLU A 78 -1.58 11.75 12.46
N GLU A 79 -2.72 11.08 12.62
CA GLU A 79 -3.19 10.61 13.93
C GLU A 79 -2.22 9.62 14.57
N VAL A 80 -1.52 8.84 13.78
CA VAL A 80 -0.54 7.86 14.27
C VAL A 80 0.79 8.53 14.58
N LEU A 81 1.20 9.53 13.79
CA LEU A 81 2.50 10.20 13.95
C LEU A 81 2.50 11.32 15.00
N LEU A 82 1.33 11.83 15.33
CA LEU A 82 1.15 12.86 16.33
C LEU A 82 0.64 12.26 17.64
#